data_f18df0f0fd86d8e8b9d80b689ba1b11c
#
_entry.id   f18df0f0fd86d8e8b9d80b689ba1b11c
#
_cell.length_a   1.000
_cell.length_b   1.000
_cell.length_c   1.000
_cell.angle_alpha   90.00
_cell.angle_beta   90.00
_cell.angle_gamma   90.00
#
_symmetry.space_group_name_H-M   'P 1'
#
loop_
_entity.id
_entity.type
_entity.pdbx_description
1 polymer ?
#
loop_
_entity_poly.entity_id
_entity_poly.type
_entity_poly.pdbx_seq_one_letter_code
_entity_poly.pdbx_strand_id
1 'polypeptide(L)'
;MNVAIEAMLYNNKNYASHHKTNELISTWKQHLSSWDKFNSVPRLFIKYEDMLDNTKKILLHIINFINSLTNLSIKKNNDFLENILNTTSFNYLQLLEKNIGFNEATNNSLFFRKGISNQWKTVLSQNQKDLMQNELEIPMKQLGYLV
;
A
#
# COMPACT_ATOMS: atom_id res chain seq x y z
N MET A 1 18.84 6.65 14.01
CA MET A 1 17.48 6.62 13.42
C MET A 1 17.38 5.41 12.50
N ASN A 2 16.20 4.77 12.39
CA ASN A 2 16.04 3.67 11.43
C ASN A 2 16.09 4.26 10.01
N VAL A 3 16.89 3.68 9.12
CA VAL A 3 17.08 4.15 7.73
C VAL A 3 15.75 4.32 6.97
N ALA A 4 14.79 3.42 7.22
CA ALA A 4 13.47 3.51 6.58
C ALA A 4 12.67 4.75 7.05
N ILE A 5 12.69 5.09 8.34
CA ILE A 5 12.03 6.28 8.88
C ILE A 5 12.70 7.54 8.32
N GLU A 6 14.03 7.56 8.26
CA GLU A 6 14.77 8.67 7.71
C GLU A 6 14.43 8.90 6.22
N ALA A 7 14.40 7.84 5.44
CA ALA A 7 14.01 7.91 4.03
C ALA A 7 12.57 8.43 3.86
N MET A 8 11.65 7.96 4.69
CA MET A 8 10.24 8.33 4.64
C MET A 8 10.01 9.81 5.00
N LEU A 9 10.81 10.37 5.92
CA LEU A 9 10.61 11.72 6.43
C LEU A 9 11.44 12.78 5.71
N TYR A 10 12.70 12.49 5.39
CA TYR A 10 13.68 13.54 5.06
C TYR A 10 14.44 13.32 3.75
N ASN A 11 14.43 12.12 3.18
CA ASN A 11 15.36 11.81 2.11
C ASN A 11 14.73 11.66 0.74
N ASN A 12 15.24 12.49 -0.18
CA ASN A 12 15.15 12.30 -1.62
C ASN A 12 16.39 11.53 -2.11
N LYS A 13 16.64 10.32 -1.62
CA LYS A 13 17.77 9.52 -2.09
C LYS A 13 17.37 8.61 -3.24
N ASN A 14 18.22 8.55 -4.25
CA ASN A 14 18.16 7.49 -5.25
C ASN A 14 18.61 6.18 -4.58
N TYR A 15 17.71 5.21 -4.51
CA TYR A 15 18.08 3.86 -4.12
C TYR A 15 18.34 3.06 -5.38
N ALA A 16 19.55 2.50 -5.49
CA ALA A 16 19.84 1.53 -6.55
C ALA A 16 19.01 0.27 -6.26
N SER A 17 18.09 -0.05 -7.15
CA SER A 17 17.41 -1.34 -7.10
C SER A 17 18.37 -2.45 -7.56
N HIS A 18 18.12 -3.69 -7.15
CA HIS A 18 18.86 -4.86 -7.64
C HIS A 18 18.82 -5.02 -9.19
N HIS A 19 17.93 -4.30 -9.84
CA HIS A 19 17.73 -4.32 -11.30
C HIS A 19 18.45 -3.20 -12.05
N LYS A 20 19.49 -2.59 -11.47
CA LYS A 20 20.30 -1.52 -12.08
C LYS A 20 19.55 -0.24 -12.48
N THR A 21 18.32 -0.05 -12.02
CA THR A 21 17.57 1.19 -12.21
C THR A 21 17.63 1.98 -10.92
N ASN A 22 17.98 3.26 -11.02
CA ASN A 22 17.88 4.17 -9.88
C ASN A 22 16.42 4.53 -9.65
N GLU A 23 15.87 4.12 -8.51
CA GLU A 23 14.53 4.52 -8.09
C GLU A 23 14.61 5.76 -7.22
N LEU A 24 13.93 6.81 -7.66
CA LEU A 24 13.76 8.03 -6.86
C LEU A 24 12.63 7.81 -5.87
N ILE A 25 12.97 7.54 -4.61
CA ILE A 25 12.01 7.48 -3.53
C ILE A 25 11.92 8.86 -2.88
N SER A 26 10.79 9.55 -3.09
CA SER A 26 10.49 10.82 -2.43
C SER A 26 10.06 10.58 -0.98
N THR A 27 10.02 11.66 -0.18
CA THR A 27 9.41 11.56 1.15
C THR A 27 7.91 11.25 1.03
N TRP A 28 7.33 10.66 2.08
CA TRP A 28 5.90 10.33 2.08
C TRP A 28 5.01 11.58 1.87
N LYS A 29 5.37 12.73 2.46
CA LYS A 29 4.70 14.02 2.22
C LYS A 29 4.72 14.42 0.74
N GLN A 30 5.88 14.31 0.11
CA GLN A 30 6.03 14.66 -1.31
C GLN A 30 5.25 13.71 -2.20
N HIS A 31 5.27 12.42 -1.90
CA HIS A 31 4.49 11.42 -2.62
C HIS A 31 3.00 11.76 -2.58
N LEU A 32 2.43 11.98 -1.40
CA LEU A 32 1.02 12.36 -1.27
C LEU A 32 0.70 13.66 -2.00
N SER A 33 1.51 14.72 -1.78
CA SER A 33 1.27 16.02 -2.43
C SER A 33 1.41 15.98 -3.95
N SER A 34 2.23 15.08 -4.48
CA SER A 34 2.36 14.89 -5.93
C SER A 34 1.06 14.35 -6.54
N TRP A 35 0.41 13.41 -5.86
CA TRP A 35 -0.88 12.87 -6.30
C TRP A 35 -2.00 13.91 -6.21
N ASP A 36 -2.00 14.77 -5.19
CA ASP A 36 -3.02 15.82 -5.04
C ASP A 36 -2.99 16.88 -6.14
N LYS A 37 -1.82 17.09 -6.76
CA LYS A 37 -1.67 18.05 -7.87
C LYS A 37 -2.29 17.58 -9.19
N PHE A 38 -2.52 16.28 -9.37
CA PHE A 38 -3.06 15.72 -10.61
C PHE A 38 -4.60 15.65 -10.60
N ASN A 39 -5.27 16.81 -10.47
CA ASN A 39 -6.73 16.87 -10.40
C ASN A 39 -7.44 16.48 -11.71
N SER A 40 -6.72 16.44 -12.83
CA SER A 40 -7.26 16.06 -14.14
C SER A 40 -7.37 14.55 -14.36
N VAL A 41 -6.75 13.74 -13.50
CA VAL A 41 -6.76 12.29 -13.61
C VAL A 41 -7.66 11.70 -12.52
N PRO A 42 -8.68 10.93 -12.87
CA PRO A 42 -9.52 10.22 -11.89
C PRO A 42 -8.66 9.33 -10.99
N ARG A 43 -8.94 9.37 -9.69
CA ARG A 43 -8.16 8.65 -8.67
C ARG A 43 -9.08 7.94 -7.69
N LEU A 44 -8.65 6.78 -7.23
CA LEU A 44 -9.28 6.04 -6.14
C LEU A 44 -8.25 5.84 -5.02
N PHE A 45 -8.48 6.44 -3.87
CA PHE A 45 -7.67 6.21 -2.67
C PHE A 45 -8.25 5.05 -1.87
N ILE A 46 -7.41 4.11 -1.53
CA ILE A 46 -7.76 2.95 -0.73
C ILE A 46 -6.75 2.83 0.40
N LYS A 47 -7.24 2.72 1.63
CA LYS A 47 -6.40 2.41 2.79
C LYS A 47 -6.17 0.90 2.85
N TYR A 48 -4.96 0.51 3.24
CA TYR A 48 -4.62 -0.88 3.45
C TYR A 48 -5.48 -1.53 4.56
N GLU A 49 -5.76 -0.79 5.62
CA GLU A 49 -6.62 -1.19 6.71
C GLU A 49 -8.04 -1.52 6.22
N ASP A 50 -8.62 -0.67 5.40
CA ASP A 50 -9.96 -0.90 4.82
C ASP A 50 -9.98 -2.16 3.93
N MET A 51 -8.88 -2.43 3.21
CA MET A 51 -8.73 -3.67 2.43
C MET A 51 -8.72 -4.91 3.33
N LEU A 52 -8.04 -4.85 4.47
CA LEU A 52 -8.01 -5.96 5.42
C LEU A 52 -9.36 -6.17 6.10
N ASP A 53 -10.02 -5.08 6.50
CA ASP A 53 -11.27 -5.13 7.26
C ASP A 53 -12.45 -5.58 6.39
N ASN A 54 -12.50 -5.17 5.13
CA ASN A 54 -13.59 -5.52 4.21
C ASN A 54 -13.15 -5.59 2.75
N THR A 55 -12.35 -6.60 2.43
CA THR A 55 -11.80 -6.82 1.09
C THR A 55 -12.87 -6.85 -0.01
N LYS A 56 -14.02 -7.49 0.24
CA LYS A 56 -15.12 -7.57 -0.75
C LYS A 56 -15.71 -6.19 -1.07
N LYS A 57 -15.92 -5.35 -0.07
CA LYS A 57 -16.42 -3.98 -0.27
C LYS A 57 -15.42 -3.15 -1.07
N ILE A 58 -14.15 -3.24 -0.76
CA ILE A 58 -13.10 -2.51 -1.48
C ILE A 58 -12.97 -3.02 -2.92
N LEU A 59 -13.02 -4.33 -3.15
CA LEU A 59 -13.06 -4.90 -4.50
C LEU A 59 -14.21 -4.34 -5.33
N LEU A 60 -15.40 -4.24 -4.75
CA LEU A 60 -16.56 -3.64 -5.43
C LEU A 60 -16.34 -2.14 -5.74
N HIS A 61 -15.69 -1.38 -4.84
CA HIS A 61 -15.31 0.02 -5.10
C HIS A 61 -14.34 0.12 -6.28
N ILE A 62 -13.34 -0.76 -6.36
CA ILE A 62 -12.37 -0.80 -7.46
C ILE A 62 -13.08 -1.11 -8.79
N ILE A 63 -13.96 -2.13 -8.81
CA ILE A 63 -14.71 -2.50 -10.01
C ILE A 63 -15.61 -1.35 -10.47
N ASN A 64 -16.29 -0.67 -9.54
CA ASN A 64 -17.13 0.48 -9.86
C ASN A 64 -16.31 1.63 -10.46
N PHE A 65 -15.14 1.91 -9.87
CA PHE A 65 -14.23 2.93 -10.36
C PHE A 65 -13.74 2.61 -11.79
N ILE A 66 -13.29 1.38 -12.04
CA ILE A 66 -12.87 0.94 -13.38
C ILE A 66 -14.03 1.07 -14.38
N ASN A 67 -15.22 0.59 -14.02
CA ASN A 67 -16.40 0.68 -14.89
C ASN A 67 -16.81 2.14 -15.18
N SER A 68 -16.54 3.07 -14.26
CA SER A 68 -16.83 4.50 -14.48
C SER A 68 -15.85 5.18 -15.45
N LEU A 69 -14.65 4.62 -15.62
CA LEU A 69 -13.60 5.17 -16.47
C LEU A 69 -13.51 4.50 -17.84
N THR A 70 -14.12 3.34 -17.99
CA THR A 70 -14.02 2.53 -19.19
C THR A 70 -15.40 2.18 -19.70
N ASN A 71 -15.49 1.82 -20.98
CA ASN A 71 -16.72 1.25 -21.53
C ASN A 71 -16.91 -0.23 -21.17
N LEU A 72 -16.04 -0.77 -20.30
CA LEU A 72 -16.16 -2.13 -19.81
C LEU A 72 -17.27 -2.23 -18.77
N SER A 73 -18.05 -3.32 -18.84
CA SER A 73 -19.01 -3.65 -17.80
C SER A 73 -18.58 -4.93 -17.11
N ILE A 74 -17.67 -4.77 -16.13
CA ILE A 74 -17.23 -5.92 -15.33
C ILE A 74 -18.40 -6.40 -14.50
N LYS A 75 -18.83 -7.64 -14.75
CA LYS A 75 -19.94 -8.28 -14.04
C LYS A 75 -19.54 -8.56 -12.59
N LYS A 76 -20.48 -8.30 -11.67
CA LYS A 76 -20.28 -8.45 -10.22
C LYS A 76 -21.05 -9.66 -9.69
N ASN A 77 -21.05 -10.78 -10.44
CA ASN A 77 -21.67 -12.00 -9.93
C ASN A 77 -20.87 -12.58 -8.75
N ASN A 78 -21.52 -13.29 -7.87
CA ASN A 78 -20.89 -13.79 -6.65
C ASN A 78 -19.72 -14.73 -6.95
N ASP A 79 -19.85 -15.64 -7.91
CA ASP A 79 -18.80 -16.61 -8.24
C ASP A 79 -17.52 -15.92 -8.71
N PHE A 80 -17.65 -14.88 -9.54
CA PHE A 80 -16.51 -14.07 -9.98
C PHE A 80 -15.82 -13.35 -8.81
N LEU A 81 -16.63 -12.73 -7.94
CA LEU A 81 -16.08 -12.02 -6.77
C LEU A 81 -15.40 -12.98 -5.79
N GLU A 82 -16.03 -14.12 -5.49
CA GLU A 82 -15.45 -15.12 -4.59
C GLU A 82 -14.17 -15.73 -5.19
N ASN A 83 -14.11 -15.96 -6.49
CA ASN A 83 -12.90 -16.44 -7.15
C ASN A 83 -11.76 -15.44 -7.00
N ILE A 84 -11.99 -14.13 -7.22
CA ILE A 84 -10.98 -13.09 -7.01
C ILE A 84 -10.53 -13.09 -5.55
N LEU A 85 -11.48 -13.03 -4.60
CA LEU A 85 -11.15 -12.97 -3.17
C LEU A 85 -10.30 -14.16 -2.72
N ASN A 86 -10.62 -15.36 -3.22
CA ASN A 86 -9.87 -16.56 -2.88
C ASN A 86 -8.45 -16.56 -3.48
N THR A 87 -8.35 -16.26 -4.79
CA THR A 87 -7.06 -16.29 -5.52
C THR A 87 -6.14 -15.12 -5.18
N THR A 88 -6.65 -14.04 -4.61
CA THR A 88 -5.88 -12.89 -4.14
C THR A 88 -5.78 -12.81 -2.62
N SER A 89 -6.27 -13.82 -1.88
CA SER A 89 -6.14 -13.85 -0.43
C SER A 89 -4.66 -13.92 -0.01
N PHE A 90 -4.34 -13.27 1.11
CA PHE A 90 -2.96 -13.25 1.63
C PHE A 90 -2.39 -14.67 1.79
N ASN A 91 -3.17 -15.58 2.35
CA ASN A 91 -2.73 -16.96 2.57
C ASN A 91 -2.45 -17.70 1.26
N TYR A 92 -3.30 -17.51 0.25
CA TYR A 92 -3.10 -18.10 -1.07
C TYR A 92 -1.82 -17.56 -1.74
N LEU A 93 -1.64 -16.24 -1.75
CA LEU A 93 -0.48 -15.59 -2.36
C LEU A 93 0.83 -15.95 -1.62
N GLN A 94 0.79 -16.03 -0.29
CA GLN A 94 1.95 -16.48 0.49
C GLN A 94 2.31 -17.94 0.20
N LEU A 95 1.31 -18.81 0.06
CA LEU A 95 1.54 -20.21 -0.31
C LEU A 95 2.11 -20.32 -1.73
N LEU A 96 1.58 -19.53 -2.66
CA LEU A 96 2.06 -19.48 -4.04
C LEU A 96 3.53 -19.03 -4.08
N GLU A 97 3.87 -17.96 -3.36
CA GLU A 97 5.26 -17.48 -3.25
C GLU A 97 6.20 -18.54 -2.71
N LYS A 98 5.79 -19.29 -1.68
CA LYS A 98 6.61 -20.38 -1.13
C LYS A 98 6.84 -21.52 -2.12
N ASN A 99 5.88 -21.79 -3.01
CA ASN A 99 5.95 -22.93 -3.94
C ASN A 99 6.70 -22.60 -5.23
N ILE A 100 6.49 -21.42 -5.81
CA ILE A 100 7.03 -21.05 -7.13
C ILE A 100 7.89 -19.77 -7.11
N GLY A 101 8.03 -19.13 -5.93
CA GLY A 101 8.73 -17.86 -5.79
C GLY A 101 7.87 -16.65 -6.19
N PHE A 102 8.43 -15.48 -5.96
CA PHE A 102 7.85 -14.20 -6.36
C PHE A 102 8.96 -13.23 -6.77
N ASN A 103 8.84 -12.60 -7.94
CA ASN A 103 9.91 -11.79 -8.52
C ASN A 103 10.35 -10.60 -7.67
N GLU A 104 9.45 -10.07 -6.81
CA GLU A 104 9.76 -8.96 -5.91
C GLU A 104 10.20 -9.43 -4.52
N ALA A 105 10.26 -10.74 -4.27
CA ALA A 105 10.80 -11.27 -3.02
C ALA A 105 12.31 -11.02 -2.96
N THR A 106 12.82 -10.77 -1.76
CA THR A 106 14.27 -10.66 -1.53
C THR A 106 14.84 -11.99 -1.07
N ASN A 107 16.17 -12.16 -1.20
CA ASN A 107 16.84 -13.37 -0.69
C ASN A 107 16.65 -13.61 0.81
N ASN A 108 16.27 -12.57 1.55
CA ASN A 108 16.20 -12.59 3.02
C ASN A 108 14.76 -12.57 3.57
N SER A 109 13.75 -12.33 2.74
CA SER A 109 12.37 -12.24 3.22
C SER A 109 11.35 -12.49 2.10
N LEU A 110 10.26 -13.15 2.47
CA LEU A 110 9.09 -13.25 1.61
C LEU A 110 8.49 -11.87 1.37
N PHE A 111 7.93 -11.64 0.19
CA PHE A 111 7.12 -10.46 -0.12
C PHE A 111 5.82 -10.48 0.70
N PHE A 112 5.07 -11.59 0.66
CA PHE A 112 3.86 -11.79 1.46
C PHE A 112 4.24 -12.21 2.89
N ARG A 113 4.74 -11.26 3.70
CA ARG A 113 5.36 -11.55 5.00
C ARG A 113 4.37 -11.77 6.13
N LYS A 114 3.47 -10.83 6.40
CA LYS A 114 2.53 -10.85 7.55
C LYS A 114 1.09 -10.56 7.18
N GLY A 115 0.81 -9.64 6.27
CA GLY A 115 -0.54 -9.28 5.86
C GLY A 115 -1.42 -8.70 6.98
N ILE A 116 -0.84 -7.95 7.92
CA ILE A 116 -1.57 -7.36 9.07
C ILE A 116 -1.26 -5.87 9.20
N SER A 117 -2.23 -5.12 9.70
CA SER A 117 -2.09 -3.70 10.03
C SER A 117 -1.50 -3.48 11.42
N ASN A 118 -1.25 -2.22 11.78
CA ASN A 118 -0.86 -1.79 13.13
C ASN A 118 0.46 -2.36 13.66
N GLN A 119 1.32 -2.96 12.83
CA GLN A 119 2.61 -3.50 13.27
C GLN A 119 3.51 -2.43 13.90
N TRP A 120 3.39 -1.17 13.48
CA TRP A 120 4.14 -0.05 14.01
C TRP A 120 3.96 0.13 15.51
N LYS A 121 2.81 -0.27 16.09
CA LYS A 121 2.53 -0.17 17.53
C LYS A 121 3.50 -0.99 18.37
N THR A 122 3.97 -2.11 17.85
CA THR A 122 4.87 -3.04 18.55
C THR A 122 6.32 -2.95 18.08
N VAL A 123 6.55 -2.48 16.85
CA VAL A 123 7.90 -2.47 16.24
C VAL A 123 8.62 -1.16 16.49
N LEU A 124 7.91 -0.02 16.51
CA LEU A 124 8.52 1.29 16.71
C LEU A 124 8.65 1.64 18.20
N SER A 125 9.79 2.22 18.56
CA SER A 125 9.97 2.84 19.87
C SER A 125 9.06 4.07 20.02
N GLN A 126 8.81 4.51 21.28
CA GLN A 126 7.98 5.70 21.51
C GLN A 126 8.55 6.94 20.81
N ASN A 127 9.85 7.17 20.92
CA ASN A 127 10.51 8.32 20.24
C ASN A 127 10.31 8.30 18.72
N GLN A 128 10.30 7.10 18.10
CA GLN A 128 10.05 6.98 16.66
C GLN A 128 8.59 7.27 16.31
N LYS A 129 7.65 6.83 17.15
CA LYS A 129 6.21 7.12 16.99
C LYS A 129 5.96 8.63 17.08
N ASP A 130 6.49 9.27 18.11
CA ASP A 130 6.33 10.70 18.35
C ASP A 130 6.94 11.53 17.20
N LEU A 131 8.13 11.15 16.75
CA LEU A 131 8.78 11.77 15.60
C LEU A 131 7.90 11.67 14.34
N MET A 132 7.44 10.47 14.00
CA MET A 132 6.61 10.26 12.82
C MET A 132 5.28 10.99 12.93
N GLN A 133 4.65 10.98 14.10
CA GLN A 133 3.39 11.69 14.35
C GLN A 133 3.57 13.21 14.16
N ASN A 134 4.62 13.79 14.72
CA ASN A 134 4.89 15.22 14.61
C ASN A 134 5.20 15.62 13.16
N GLU A 135 6.05 14.86 12.48
CA GLU A 135 6.46 15.17 11.11
C GLU A 135 5.34 14.94 10.08
N LEU A 136 4.45 13.98 10.33
CA LEU A 136 3.41 13.56 9.39
C LEU A 136 1.99 13.95 9.84
N GLU A 137 1.84 14.79 10.87
CA GLU A 137 0.56 15.16 11.46
C GLU A 137 -0.47 15.62 10.41
N ILE A 138 -0.10 16.58 9.58
CA ILE A 138 -1.00 17.16 8.56
C ILE A 138 -1.49 16.08 7.57
N PRO A 139 -0.61 15.35 6.86
CA PRO A 139 -1.07 14.33 5.91
C PRO A 139 -1.81 13.17 6.60
N MET A 140 -1.45 12.81 7.83
CA MET A 140 -2.17 11.78 8.58
C MET A 140 -3.59 12.22 8.93
N LYS A 141 -3.80 13.50 9.31
CA LYS A 141 -5.14 14.06 9.52
C LYS A 141 -5.94 14.11 8.23
N GLN A 142 -5.36 14.55 7.13
CA GLN A 142 -6.02 14.58 5.82
C GLN A 142 -6.50 13.20 5.37
N LEU A 143 -5.72 12.15 5.67
CA LEU A 143 -6.06 10.77 5.35
C LEU A 143 -6.93 10.09 6.43
N GLY A 144 -7.27 10.79 7.53
CA GLY A 144 -8.10 10.26 8.61
C GLY A 144 -7.42 9.17 9.46
N TYR A 145 -6.10 9.24 9.62
CA TYR A 145 -5.34 8.41 10.56
C TYR A 145 -5.19 9.06 11.95
N LEU A 146 -5.30 10.37 12.02
CA LEU A 146 -5.37 11.17 13.25
C LEU A 146 -6.66 11.99 13.26
N VAL A 147 -7.23 12.14 14.43
CA VAL A 147 -8.44 12.97 14.68
C VAL A 147 -8.01 14.32 15.23
#